data_c9e207fc74e50867580d7119da6ad5dd
#
_entry.id   c9e207fc74e50867580d7119da6ad5dd
#
_cell.length_a   1.000
_cell.length_b   1.000
_cell.length_c   1.000
_cell.angle_alpha   90.00
_cell.angle_beta   90.00
_cell.angle_gamma   90.00
#
_symmetry.space_group_name_H-M   'P 1'
#
loop_
_entity.id
_entity.type
_entity.pdbx_description
1 polymer ?
#
loop_
_entity_poly.entity_id
_entity_poly.type
_entity_poly.pdbx_seq_one_letter_code
_entity_poly.pdbx_strand_id
1 'polypeptide(L)'
;MDERLKDNMRFLCDESRMLTGVTVAYGTPVHSEWTQYGRAQELTRTESGFLPAVRPLQPDTIYDLASLTKLFTNAAAGVAVTNGDLSLDDRLIDMFPEFAPENPSENLQKVTLRYLITMNGGYGRMISGSEWRPLKTSWLEAFFAEPVPYEPGTHYQYSSGNAYAVSAMVQKATGKTCLELLLESGFSELGMEHFTWDLSPEGICSGGNGVSCTTEDMLKVGNLFLNMGQWNGKQILTEEWCRMAIGIDKVYEGQGDYAFHWTDKHDGNYTAGGAYGQIVILVPELNMVVAGTAGTKKTDEEYDIINSAMIAPAKADKAMQETVAAKGQTLNLLQNPILTDSPIAEKVDEKVFKAEENEDGITSIKLDVEKGYIDFIMVDQRGEHTIRNGIGEWMDGGTTMTGNYLHHQYQNEIEPYTAYGEWKDDTTLQLTWRYPSMAFVDTVEITFSEDGSQMTMVRSVNVNSGALVRPAVTLKAE
;
A
#
# COMPACT_ATOMS: atom_id res chain seq x y z
N MET A 1 -12.68 21.74 -9.89
CA MET A 1 -11.51 20.83 -10.02
C MET A 1 -10.86 21.01 -11.37
N ASP A 2 -9.51 20.95 -11.40
CA ASP A 2 -8.73 21.13 -12.63
C ASP A 2 -9.02 19.96 -13.60
N GLU A 3 -9.55 20.25 -14.80
CA GLU A 3 -9.80 19.25 -15.84
C GLU A 3 -8.52 18.48 -16.22
N ARG A 4 -7.36 19.14 -16.10
CA ARG A 4 -6.06 18.51 -16.34
C ARG A 4 -5.74 17.37 -15.35
N LEU A 5 -6.15 17.50 -14.07
CA LEU A 5 -6.02 16.40 -13.11
C LEU A 5 -6.87 15.21 -13.52
N LYS A 6 -8.11 15.45 -13.97
CA LYS A 6 -8.98 14.40 -14.49
C LYS A 6 -8.41 13.74 -15.75
N ASP A 7 -7.84 14.53 -16.66
CA ASP A 7 -7.19 14.00 -17.86
C ASP A 7 -5.98 13.14 -17.51
N ASN A 8 -5.17 13.56 -16.54
CA ASN A 8 -4.04 12.75 -16.06
C ASN A 8 -4.51 11.45 -15.40
N MET A 9 -5.56 11.49 -14.58
CA MET A 9 -6.14 10.29 -13.95
C MET A 9 -6.69 9.33 -15.00
N ARG A 10 -7.41 9.85 -15.99
CA ARG A 10 -7.92 9.07 -17.12
C ARG A 10 -6.80 8.41 -17.92
N PHE A 11 -5.74 9.18 -18.24
CA PHE A 11 -4.57 8.65 -18.93
C PHE A 11 -3.94 7.49 -18.14
N LEU A 12 -3.72 7.66 -16.83
CA LEU A 12 -3.12 6.63 -15.97
C LEU A 12 -3.96 5.36 -15.87
N CYS A 13 -5.29 5.47 -15.88
CA CYS A 13 -6.18 4.32 -15.77
C CYS A 13 -6.46 3.63 -17.11
N ASP A 14 -6.80 4.40 -18.14
CA ASP A 14 -7.31 3.87 -19.40
C ASP A 14 -6.23 3.68 -20.45
N GLU A 15 -5.35 4.66 -20.62
CA GLU A 15 -4.39 4.68 -21.72
C GLU A 15 -3.06 4.01 -21.34
N SER A 16 -2.45 4.41 -20.22
CA SER A 16 -1.21 3.79 -19.76
C SER A 16 -1.42 2.46 -19.03
N ARG A 17 -2.66 2.22 -18.54
CA ARG A 17 -3.02 1.03 -17.76
C ARG A 17 -2.15 0.82 -16.52
N MET A 18 -1.55 1.89 -16.00
CA MET A 18 -0.71 1.85 -14.80
C MET A 18 -1.52 1.71 -13.53
N LEU A 19 -2.76 2.22 -13.51
CA LEU A 19 -3.62 2.22 -12.34
C LEU A 19 -4.93 1.49 -12.64
N THR A 20 -5.45 0.79 -11.65
CA THR A 20 -6.82 0.23 -11.69
C THR A 20 -7.84 1.34 -11.47
N GLY A 21 -7.52 2.24 -10.56
CA GLY A 21 -8.31 3.41 -10.23
C GLY A 21 -7.52 4.36 -9.35
N VAL A 22 -7.97 5.58 -9.26
CA VAL A 22 -7.38 6.63 -8.44
C VAL A 22 -8.47 7.54 -7.88
N THR A 23 -8.37 7.85 -6.61
CA THR A 23 -9.20 8.85 -5.93
C THR A 23 -8.31 9.93 -5.38
N VAL A 24 -8.62 11.19 -5.65
CA VAL A 24 -7.93 12.34 -5.05
C VAL A 24 -8.97 13.21 -4.38
N ALA A 25 -8.73 13.51 -3.11
CA ALA A 25 -9.49 14.49 -2.34
C ALA A 25 -8.57 15.62 -1.92
N TYR A 26 -9.05 16.85 -1.94
CA TYR A 26 -8.31 17.99 -1.45
C TYR A 26 -9.25 18.98 -0.78
N GLY A 27 -8.75 19.72 0.17
CA GLY A 27 -9.58 20.68 0.88
C GLY A 27 -8.91 21.27 2.10
N THR A 28 -9.69 22.11 2.73
CA THR A 28 -9.41 22.74 4.02
C THR A 28 -10.30 22.11 5.08
N PRO A 29 -10.12 22.40 6.37
CA PRO A 29 -10.99 21.91 7.42
C PRO A 29 -12.49 22.23 7.26
N VAL A 30 -12.82 23.21 6.41
CA VAL A 30 -14.19 23.69 6.21
C VAL A 30 -14.75 23.39 4.82
N HIS A 31 -13.92 22.92 3.89
CA HIS A 31 -14.33 22.62 2.53
C HIS A 31 -13.42 21.58 1.88
N SER A 32 -13.99 20.54 1.30
CA SER A 32 -13.28 19.52 0.54
C SER A 32 -13.92 19.30 -0.83
N GLU A 33 -13.11 19.01 -1.81
CA GLU A 33 -13.51 18.60 -3.15
C GLU A 33 -12.89 17.24 -3.51
N TRP A 34 -13.56 16.53 -4.42
CA TRP A 34 -13.21 15.17 -4.78
C TRP A 34 -13.07 15.00 -6.28
N THR A 35 -12.18 14.12 -6.69
CA THR A 35 -12.24 13.49 -7.98
C THR A 35 -11.81 12.04 -7.90
N GLN A 36 -12.42 11.23 -8.73
CA GLN A 36 -12.13 9.82 -8.81
C GLN A 36 -12.26 9.36 -10.24
N TYR A 37 -11.45 8.39 -10.61
CA TYR A 37 -11.49 7.76 -11.92
C TYR A 37 -11.06 6.30 -11.82
N GLY A 38 -11.67 5.43 -12.62
CA GLY A 38 -11.36 4.01 -12.66
C GLY A 38 -12.37 3.15 -11.93
N ARG A 39 -11.95 1.96 -11.51
CA ARG A 39 -12.81 0.91 -10.99
C ARG A 39 -12.39 0.47 -9.61
N ALA A 40 -13.37 0.23 -8.75
CA ALA A 40 -13.25 -0.52 -7.53
C ALA A 40 -13.98 -1.86 -7.67
N GLN A 41 -13.53 -2.85 -6.94
CA GLN A 41 -14.25 -4.12 -6.84
C GLN A 41 -14.88 -4.28 -5.46
N GLU A 42 -16.01 -4.93 -5.44
CA GLU A 42 -16.75 -5.24 -4.24
C GLU A 42 -17.13 -6.72 -4.26
N LEU A 43 -17.01 -7.40 -3.11
CA LEU A 43 -17.51 -8.75 -2.96
C LEU A 43 -18.99 -8.71 -2.56
N THR A 44 -19.87 -9.10 -3.48
CA THR A 44 -21.29 -9.21 -3.18
C THR A 44 -21.59 -10.60 -2.63
N ARG A 45 -22.12 -10.67 -1.40
CA ARG A 45 -22.55 -11.93 -0.80
C ARG A 45 -23.79 -12.46 -1.52
N THR A 46 -23.75 -13.71 -1.96
CA THR A 46 -24.86 -14.43 -2.55
C THR A 46 -25.17 -15.71 -1.74
N GLU A 47 -26.26 -16.39 -2.07
CA GLU A 47 -26.59 -17.68 -1.44
C GLU A 47 -25.54 -18.77 -1.70
N SER A 48 -24.79 -18.67 -2.80
CA SER A 48 -23.74 -19.60 -3.22
C SER A 48 -22.31 -19.16 -2.82
N GLY A 49 -22.16 -18.06 -2.08
CA GLY A 49 -20.88 -17.50 -1.68
C GLY A 49 -20.71 -16.03 -2.04
N PHE A 50 -19.48 -15.60 -2.31
CA PHE A 50 -19.19 -14.25 -2.71
C PHE A 50 -18.94 -14.19 -4.22
N LEU A 51 -19.58 -13.25 -4.91
CA LEU A 51 -19.29 -12.94 -6.31
C LEU A 51 -18.61 -11.57 -6.38
N PRO A 52 -17.51 -11.44 -7.11
CA PRO A 52 -16.93 -10.14 -7.40
C PRO A 52 -17.90 -9.30 -8.23
N ALA A 53 -18.12 -8.08 -7.82
CA ALA A 53 -18.85 -7.06 -8.55
C ALA A 53 -17.93 -5.89 -8.83
N VAL A 54 -17.90 -5.41 -10.06
CA VAL A 54 -17.15 -4.20 -10.43
C VAL A 54 -18.09 -3.02 -10.29
N ARG A 55 -17.62 -2.00 -9.59
CA ARG A 55 -18.31 -0.71 -9.54
C ARG A 55 -17.35 0.43 -9.85
N PRO A 56 -17.83 1.57 -10.36
CA PRO A 56 -17.02 2.78 -10.39
C PRO A 56 -16.55 3.11 -8.97
N LEU A 57 -15.38 3.70 -8.85
CA LEU A 57 -14.91 4.23 -7.56
C LEU A 57 -15.97 5.17 -6.98
N GLN A 58 -16.16 5.07 -5.66
CA GLN A 58 -17.07 5.90 -4.90
C GLN A 58 -16.30 6.62 -3.79
N PRO A 59 -16.80 7.75 -3.27
CA PRO A 59 -16.19 8.44 -2.15
C PRO A 59 -16.00 7.57 -0.91
N ASP A 60 -16.87 6.58 -0.72
CA ASP A 60 -16.86 5.61 0.38
C ASP A 60 -16.04 4.35 0.08
N THR A 61 -15.29 4.31 -1.02
CA THR A 61 -14.39 3.19 -1.30
C THR A 61 -13.29 3.12 -0.24
N ILE A 62 -13.15 1.96 0.39
CA ILE A 62 -12.16 1.69 1.44
C ILE A 62 -10.89 1.13 0.80
N TYR A 63 -9.75 1.60 1.29
CA TYR A 63 -8.43 1.17 0.84
C TYR A 63 -7.58 0.72 2.03
N ASP A 64 -6.81 -0.36 1.85
CA ASP A 64 -5.67 -0.65 2.73
C ASP A 64 -4.60 0.42 2.50
N LEU A 65 -4.19 1.06 3.57
CA LEU A 65 -3.27 2.20 3.52
C LEU A 65 -1.80 1.80 3.47
N ALA A 66 -1.50 0.50 3.52
CA ALA A 66 -0.14 0.02 3.59
C ALA A 66 0.67 0.79 4.67
N SER A 67 1.86 1.31 4.31
CA SER A 67 2.71 2.04 5.26
C SER A 67 2.15 3.39 5.74
N LEU A 68 1.15 3.95 5.08
CA LEU A 68 0.47 5.16 5.57
C LEU A 68 -0.23 4.92 6.93
N THR A 69 -0.48 3.65 7.29
CA THR A 69 -0.87 3.22 8.63
C THR A 69 -0.01 3.83 9.73
N LYS A 70 1.30 4.03 9.49
CA LYS A 70 2.23 4.60 10.47
C LYS A 70 1.84 6.02 10.91
N LEU A 71 1.14 6.76 10.05
CA LEU A 71 0.58 8.05 10.40
C LEU A 71 -0.43 7.94 11.56
N PHE A 72 -1.27 6.92 11.51
CA PHE A 72 -2.26 6.64 12.57
C PHE A 72 -1.59 6.11 13.85
N THR A 73 -0.58 5.24 13.71
CA THR A 73 0.24 4.77 14.85
C THR A 73 0.87 5.95 15.56
N ASN A 74 1.41 6.90 14.82
CA ASN A 74 2.06 8.08 15.36
C ASN A 74 1.05 9.06 15.98
N ALA A 75 -0.15 9.15 15.42
CA ALA A 75 -1.24 9.91 16.05
C ALA A 75 -1.66 9.28 17.38
N ALA A 76 -1.77 7.94 17.46
CA ALA A 76 -2.07 7.24 18.72
C ALA A 76 -0.98 7.44 19.77
N ALA A 77 0.30 7.37 19.37
CA ALA A 77 1.41 7.71 20.25
C ALA A 77 1.34 9.17 20.74
N GLY A 78 0.94 10.10 19.84
CA GLY A 78 0.73 11.50 20.18
C GLY A 78 -0.36 11.71 21.23
N VAL A 79 -1.47 10.99 21.12
CA VAL A 79 -2.53 11.00 22.13
C VAL A 79 -2.01 10.47 23.47
N ALA A 80 -1.31 9.34 23.49
CA ALA A 80 -0.76 8.75 24.71
C ALA A 80 0.25 9.69 25.40
N VAL A 81 1.12 10.34 24.60
CA VAL A 81 2.09 11.34 25.13
C VAL A 81 1.39 12.59 25.63
N THR A 82 0.38 13.08 24.90
CA THR A 82 -0.42 14.24 25.31
C THR A 82 -1.14 14.00 26.66
N ASN A 83 -1.64 12.79 26.86
CA ASN A 83 -2.30 12.40 28.11
C ASN A 83 -1.32 12.16 29.27
N GLY A 84 -0.02 12.05 28.98
CA GLY A 84 1.00 11.71 29.98
C GLY A 84 1.09 10.21 30.28
N ASP A 85 0.45 9.36 29.49
CA ASP A 85 0.52 7.90 29.61
C ASP A 85 1.84 7.35 29.09
N LEU A 86 2.49 8.04 28.15
CA LEU A 86 3.70 7.64 27.46
C LEU A 86 4.65 8.83 27.31
N SER A 87 5.95 8.56 27.29
CA SER A 87 7.00 9.55 27.07
C SER A 87 7.88 9.16 25.88
N LEU A 88 8.40 10.16 25.14
CA LEU A 88 9.39 9.91 24.10
C LEU A 88 10.66 9.22 24.61
N ASP A 89 10.95 9.35 25.92
CA ASP A 89 12.12 8.77 26.57
C ASP A 89 11.85 7.40 27.22
N ASP A 90 10.62 6.90 27.15
CA ASP A 90 10.30 5.56 27.65
C ASP A 90 11.06 4.50 26.85
N ARG A 91 11.77 3.64 27.59
CA ARG A 91 12.60 2.61 27.00
C ARG A 91 11.77 1.35 26.70
N LEU A 92 11.97 0.83 25.49
CA LEU A 92 11.28 -0.40 25.05
C LEU A 92 11.48 -1.56 26.03
N ILE A 93 12.69 -1.76 26.49
CA ILE A 93 13.06 -2.89 27.37
C ILE A 93 12.41 -2.80 28.76
N ASP A 94 12.16 -1.58 29.26
CA ASP A 94 11.53 -1.37 30.55
C ASP A 94 10.02 -1.62 30.50
N MET A 95 9.42 -1.36 29.35
CA MET A 95 7.99 -1.61 29.14
C MET A 95 7.66 -3.10 28.90
N PHE A 96 8.61 -3.85 28.34
CA PHE A 96 8.45 -5.26 27.99
C PHE A 96 9.59 -6.13 28.56
N PRO A 97 9.80 -6.14 29.89
CA PRO A 97 10.88 -6.92 30.50
C PRO A 97 10.71 -8.43 30.26
N GLU A 98 9.48 -8.89 30.02
CA GLU A 98 9.16 -10.29 29.71
C GLU A 98 9.73 -10.79 28.39
N PHE A 99 10.01 -9.91 27.42
CA PHE A 99 10.62 -10.23 26.13
C PHE A 99 12.11 -9.89 26.08
N ALA A 100 12.63 -9.19 27.10
CA ALA A 100 14.03 -8.81 27.15
C ALA A 100 14.93 -10.05 27.24
N PRO A 101 16.01 -10.14 26.43
CA PRO A 101 16.98 -11.21 26.59
C PRO A 101 17.67 -11.12 27.95
N GLU A 102 18.13 -12.25 28.51
CA GLU A 102 18.81 -12.29 29.80
C GLU A 102 20.01 -11.34 29.89
N ASN A 103 20.72 -11.15 28.77
CA ASN A 103 21.85 -10.25 28.64
C ASN A 103 21.62 -9.28 27.46
N PRO A 104 20.82 -8.21 27.63
CA PRO A 104 20.50 -7.27 26.57
C PRO A 104 21.75 -6.47 26.16
N SER A 105 21.91 -6.25 24.85
CA SER A 105 22.99 -5.40 24.33
C SER A 105 22.88 -3.96 24.87
N GLU A 106 24.00 -3.24 24.95
CA GLU A 106 23.99 -1.83 25.36
C GLU A 106 23.08 -0.97 24.47
N ASN A 107 23.02 -1.29 23.16
CA ASN A 107 22.16 -0.57 22.23
C ASN A 107 20.68 -0.85 22.49
N LEU A 108 20.28 -2.13 22.70
CA LEU A 108 18.88 -2.45 23.01
C LEU A 108 18.41 -1.73 24.29
N GLN A 109 19.27 -1.58 25.29
CA GLN A 109 18.97 -0.85 26.53
C GLN A 109 18.72 0.65 26.32
N LYS A 110 19.15 1.23 25.18
CA LYS A 110 18.98 2.64 24.82
C LYS A 110 17.79 2.89 23.89
N VAL A 111 17.13 1.84 23.40
CA VAL A 111 15.99 2.00 22.46
C VAL A 111 14.82 2.63 23.20
N THR A 112 14.39 3.82 22.74
CA THR A 112 13.23 4.55 23.27
C THR A 112 12.17 4.79 22.21
N LEU A 113 10.97 5.22 22.65
CA LEU A 113 9.92 5.63 21.73
C LEU A 113 10.41 6.64 20.70
N ARG A 114 11.20 7.64 21.12
CA ARG A 114 11.81 8.68 20.28
C ARG A 114 12.53 8.09 19.06
N TYR A 115 13.36 7.08 19.29
CA TYR A 115 14.16 6.46 18.24
C TYR A 115 13.35 5.49 17.38
N LEU A 116 12.36 4.81 17.95
CA LEU A 116 11.47 3.91 17.19
C LEU A 116 10.61 4.70 16.21
N ILE A 117 9.97 5.77 16.68
CA ILE A 117 9.03 6.56 15.87
C ILE A 117 9.73 7.33 14.74
N THR A 118 11.02 7.63 14.90
CA THR A 118 11.87 8.28 13.88
C THR A 118 12.67 7.30 13.04
N MET A 119 12.41 5.98 13.15
CA MET A 119 13.12 4.93 12.42
C MET A 119 14.64 4.88 12.67
N ASN A 120 15.07 5.30 13.84
CA ASN A 120 16.48 5.33 14.28
C ASN A 120 16.73 4.45 15.52
N GLY A 121 15.95 3.38 15.69
CA GLY A 121 16.08 2.45 16.83
C GLY A 121 17.38 1.65 16.88
N GLY A 122 18.27 1.80 15.89
CA GLY A 122 19.56 1.08 15.83
C GLY A 122 19.49 -0.31 15.21
N TYR A 123 18.34 -0.70 14.65
CA TYR A 123 18.18 -1.97 13.95
C TYR A 123 18.88 -1.95 12.59
N GLY A 124 19.44 -3.09 12.17
CA GLY A 124 20.28 -3.18 10.98
C GLY A 124 19.54 -3.56 9.70
N ARG A 125 18.25 -3.89 9.76
CA ARG A 125 17.47 -4.29 8.59
C ARG A 125 16.03 -3.79 8.65
N MET A 126 15.41 -3.72 7.50
CA MET A 126 13.97 -3.52 7.40
C MET A 126 13.25 -4.82 7.77
N ILE A 127 12.29 -4.72 8.69
CA ILE A 127 11.30 -5.75 8.94
C ILE A 127 10.02 -5.27 8.28
N SER A 128 9.53 -6.02 7.30
CA SER A 128 8.27 -5.68 6.64
C SER A 128 7.08 -6.33 7.37
N GLY A 129 5.90 -5.71 7.27
CA GLY A 129 4.69 -6.31 7.84
C GLY A 129 4.35 -7.68 7.26
N SER A 130 4.73 -7.95 5.99
CA SER A 130 4.51 -9.24 5.35
C SER A 130 5.35 -10.37 5.94
N GLU A 131 6.52 -10.05 6.49
CA GLU A 131 7.41 -11.06 7.10
C GLU A 131 6.78 -11.70 8.34
N TRP A 132 6.03 -10.91 9.12
CA TRP A 132 5.42 -11.38 10.36
C TRP A 132 3.97 -11.83 10.20
N ARG A 133 3.27 -11.38 9.15
CA ARG A 133 1.86 -11.74 8.94
C ARG A 133 1.58 -13.24 8.96
N PRO A 134 2.44 -14.14 8.44
CA PRO A 134 2.26 -15.58 8.55
C PRO A 134 2.51 -16.12 9.97
N LEU A 135 3.21 -15.38 10.83
CA LEU A 135 3.52 -15.83 12.19
C LEU A 135 2.24 -15.92 13.02
N LYS A 136 2.06 -17.05 13.68
CA LYS A 136 0.99 -17.30 14.67
C LYS A 136 1.49 -17.15 16.10
N THR A 137 2.78 -16.81 16.27
CA THR A 137 3.46 -16.55 17.54
C THR A 137 3.56 -15.05 17.78
N SER A 138 4.08 -14.66 18.94
CA SER A 138 4.25 -13.26 19.30
C SER A 138 5.16 -12.48 18.34
N TRP A 139 4.67 -11.37 17.80
CA TRP A 139 5.48 -10.45 17.00
C TRP A 139 6.43 -9.63 17.87
N LEU A 140 6.08 -9.38 19.15
CA LEU A 140 7.00 -8.74 20.09
C LEU A 140 8.21 -9.63 20.37
N GLU A 141 8.00 -10.93 20.57
CA GLU A 141 9.11 -11.89 20.72
C GLU A 141 10.02 -11.87 19.49
N ALA A 142 9.44 -11.89 18.28
CA ALA A 142 10.19 -11.77 17.05
C ALA A 142 10.96 -10.45 16.93
N PHE A 143 10.37 -9.33 17.38
CA PHE A 143 11.03 -8.03 17.36
C PHE A 143 12.21 -7.95 18.36
N PHE A 144 12.03 -8.46 19.57
CA PHE A 144 13.11 -8.51 20.58
C PHE A 144 14.26 -9.47 20.20
N ALA A 145 14.00 -10.45 19.32
CA ALA A 145 15.03 -11.33 18.77
C ALA A 145 15.91 -10.63 17.71
N GLU A 146 15.47 -9.49 17.16
CA GLU A 146 16.25 -8.74 16.17
C GLU A 146 17.46 -8.06 16.83
N PRO A 147 18.65 -8.17 16.23
CA PRO A 147 19.84 -7.50 16.75
C PRO A 147 19.76 -5.98 16.58
N VAL A 148 20.32 -5.26 17.55
CA VAL A 148 20.48 -3.78 17.52
C VAL A 148 21.97 -3.45 17.36
N PRO A 149 22.53 -3.54 16.13
CA PRO A 149 23.97 -3.38 15.90
C PRO A 149 24.45 -1.93 16.00
N TYR A 150 23.55 -0.97 15.81
CA TYR A 150 23.90 0.45 15.81
C TYR A 150 23.41 1.13 17.09
N GLU A 151 24.07 2.20 17.49
CA GLU A 151 23.60 3.05 18.58
C GLU A 151 22.31 3.77 18.15
N PRO A 152 21.21 3.68 18.96
CA PRO A 152 19.99 4.39 18.67
C PRO A 152 20.22 5.90 18.43
N GLY A 153 19.57 6.43 17.40
CA GLY A 153 19.75 7.82 16.96
C GLY A 153 20.86 8.04 15.92
N THR A 154 21.70 7.03 15.61
CA THR A 154 22.85 7.20 14.70
C THR A 154 22.66 6.52 13.34
N HIS A 155 21.68 5.63 13.20
CA HIS A 155 21.47 4.87 11.98
C HIS A 155 19.99 4.83 11.62
N TYR A 156 19.63 5.51 10.52
CA TYR A 156 18.28 5.45 9.97
C TYR A 156 18.06 4.10 9.27
N GLN A 157 17.06 3.35 9.72
CA GLN A 157 16.60 2.14 9.06
C GLN A 157 15.08 2.08 9.11
N TYR A 158 14.45 2.35 7.97
CA TYR A 158 13.00 2.21 7.85
C TYR A 158 12.57 0.77 8.15
N SER A 159 11.57 0.60 9.03
CA SER A 159 11.10 -0.73 9.45
C SER A 159 9.66 -0.68 9.96
N SER A 160 8.80 -1.58 9.46
CA SER A 160 7.46 -1.77 10.02
C SER A 160 7.52 -2.37 11.43
N GLY A 161 8.60 -3.09 11.78
CA GLY A 161 8.84 -3.57 13.13
C GLY A 161 8.93 -2.46 14.16
N ASN A 162 9.63 -1.33 13.82
CA ASN A 162 9.68 -0.17 14.70
C ASN A 162 8.29 0.40 14.97
N ALA A 163 7.46 0.52 13.94
CA ALA A 163 6.10 1.03 14.07
C ALA A 163 5.20 0.07 14.87
N TYR A 164 5.40 -1.24 14.72
CA TYR A 164 4.71 -2.23 15.55
C TYR A 164 5.11 -2.09 17.03
N ALA A 165 6.40 -1.92 17.33
CA ALA A 165 6.87 -1.68 18.69
C ALA A 165 6.26 -0.41 19.29
N VAL A 166 6.13 0.68 18.50
CA VAL A 166 5.41 1.89 18.92
C VAL A 166 3.95 1.58 19.26
N SER A 167 3.24 0.84 18.41
CA SER A 167 1.86 0.41 18.66
C SER A 167 1.74 -0.41 19.95
N ALA A 168 2.68 -1.32 20.19
CA ALA A 168 2.74 -2.12 21.40
C ALA A 168 2.99 -1.25 22.66
N MET A 169 3.90 -0.26 22.57
CA MET A 169 4.15 0.69 23.68
C MET A 169 2.89 1.50 24.01
N VAL A 170 2.15 1.97 22.99
CA VAL A 170 0.88 2.67 23.19
C VAL A 170 -0.10 1.77 23.94
N GLN A 171 -0.30 0.53 23.49
CA GLN A 171 -1.24 -0.39 24.15
C GLN A 171 -0.80 -0.76 25.55
N LYS A 172 0.48 -0.95 25.78
CA LYS A 172 1.02 -1.24 27.14
C LYS A 172 0.80 -0.09 28.11
N ALA A 173 0.99 1.15 27.66
CA ALA A 173 0.86 2.37 28.48
C ALA A 173 -0.61 2.70 28.78
N THR A 174 -1.50 2.55 27.79
CA THR A 174 -2.89 3.02 27.88
C THR A 174 -3.90 1.92 28.21
N GLY A 175 -3.53 0.65 28.05
CA GLY A 175 -4.43 -0.49 28.13
C GLY A 175 -5.41 -0.61 26.95
N LYS A 176 -5.22 0.20 25.88
CA LYS A 176 -6.07 0.27 24.68
C LYS A 176 -5.25 0.05 23.43
N THR A 177 -5.84 -0.60 22.44
CA THR A 177 -5.24 -0.64 21.10
C THR A 177 -5.13 0.78 20.51
N CYS A 178 -4.25 0.97 19.54
CA CYS A 178 -4.16 2.28 18.86
C CYS A 178 -5.51 2.71 18.26
N LEU A 179 -6.29 1.78 17.71
CA LEU A 179 -7.62 2.05 17.18
C LEU A 179 -8.58 2.56 18.27
N GLU A 180 -8.70 1.83 19.37
CA GLU A 180 -9.57 2.21 20.49
C GLU A 180 -9.17 3.57 21.07
N LEU A 181 -7.87 3.78 21.27
CA LEU A 181 -7.36 5.04 21.82
C LEU A 181 -7.70 6.23 20.90
N LEU A 182 -7.50 6.10 19.58
CA LEU A 182 -7.82 7.15 18.64
C LEU A 182 -9.33 7.47 18.63
N LEU A 183 -10.18 6.45 18.55
CA LEU A 183 -11.64 6.63 18.53
C LEU A 183 -12.15 7.34 19.79
N GLU A 184 -11.65 6.98 20.96
CA GLU A 184 -12.04 7.62 22.22
C GLU A 184 -11.49 9.03 22.39
N SER A 185 -10.35 9.34 21.78
CA SER A 185 -9.66 10.64 21.95
C SER A 185 -10.13 11.72 20.98
N GLY A 186 -11.06 11.42 20.09
CA GLY A 186 -11.68 12.40 19.22
C GLY A 186 -11.57 12.10 17.72
N PHE A 187 -10.94 11.01 17.29
CA PHE A 187 -11.00 10.57 15.90
C PHE A 187 -12.43 10.18 15.48
N SER A 188 -13.27 9.74 16.41
CA SER A 188 -14.71 9.58 16.17
C SER A 188 -15.40 10.89 15.77
N GLU A 189 -14.91 12.03 16.26
CA GLU A 189 -15.43 13.35 15.90
C GLU A 189 -15.00 13.80 14.50
N LEU A 190 -13.95 13.16 13.91
CA LEU A 190 -13.61 13.32 12.50
C LEU A 190 -14.65 12.66 11.59
N GLY A 191 -15.57 11.86 12.14
CA GLY A 191 -16.60 11.14 11.38
C GLY A 191 -15.99 10.02 10.51
N MET A 192 -15.00 9.31 11.03
CA MET A 192 -14.37 8.16 10.37
C MET A 192 -15.22 6.91 10.67
N GLU A 193 -16.18 6.59 9.79
CA GLU A 193 -17.16 5.53 10.02
C GLU A 193 -16.65 4.12 9.65
N HIS A 194 -15.70 4.03 8.72
CA HIS A 194 -15.22 2.76 8.15
C HIS A 194 -13.74 2.50 8.43
N PHE A 195 -13.24 3.04 9.51
CA PHE A 195 -11.87 2.90 9.94
C PHE A 195 -11.65 1.55 10.64
N THR A 196 -10.78 0.70 10.06
CA THR A 196 -10.40 -0.60 10.63
C THR A 196 -8.90 -0.73 10.74
N TRP A 197 -8.43 -1.70 11.53
CA TRP A 197 -7.00 -1.94 11.70
C TRP A 197 -6.71 -3.41 11.99
N ASP A 198 -5.76 -4.00 11.26
CA ASP A 198 -5.31 -5.37 11.47
C ASP A 198 -4.60 -5.53 12.81
N LEU A 199 -4.82 -6.68 13.45
CA LEU A 199 -4.18 -7.02 14.72
C LEU A 199 -3.14 -8.13 14.55
N SER A 200 -2.09 -8.06 15.37
CA SER A 200 -1.15 -9.17 15.59
C SER A 200 -1.82 -10.33 16.34
N PRO A 201 -1.17 -11.52 16.42
CA PRO A 201 -1.68 -12.64 17.20
C PRO A 201 -1.90 -12.31 18.69
N GLU A 202 -1.17 -11.34 19.24
CA GLU A 202 -1.34 -10.85 20.60
C GLU A 202 -2.45 -9.79 20.77
N GLY A 203 -3.16 -9.44 19.71
CA GLY A 203 -4.23 -8.43 19.75
C GLY A 203 -3.73 -6.99 19.79
N ILE A 204 -2.52 -6.73 19.26
CA ILE A 204 -1.93 -5.39 19.13
C ILE A 204 -2.13 -4.92 17.68
N CYS A 205 -2.49 -3.66 17.46
CA CYS A 205 -2.54 -3.10 16.11
C CYS A 205 -1.21 -3.27 15.40
N SER A 206 -1.22 -3.69 14.14
CA SER A 206 0.00 -4.04 13.37
C SER A 206 0.99 -2.86 13.20
N GLY A 207 0.56 -1.65 13.48
CA GLY A 207 1.38 -0.42 13.59
C GLY A 207 2.03 0.05 12.28
N GLY A 208 2.62 -0.86 11.53
CA GLY A 208 3.35 -0.56 10.30
C GLY A 208 2.52 -0.61 9.03
N ASN A 209 1.34 -1.22 9.07
CA ASN A 209 0.38 -1.42 7.99
C ASN A 209 -0.98 -1.84 8.57
N GLY A 210 -1.97 -2.14 7.71
CA GLY A 210 -3.24 -2.75 8.10
C GLY A 210 -4.35 -1.80 8.52
N VAL A 211 -4.15 -0.48 8.43
CA VAL A 211 -5.27 0.47 8.49
C VAL A 211 -5.99 0.45 7.16
N SER A 212 -7.31 0.37 7.22
CA SER A 212 -8.19 0.56 6.06
C SER A 212 -9.20 1.65 6.35
N CYS A 213 -9.30 2.62 5.44
CA CYS A 213 -10.25 3.72 5.52
C CYS A 213 -10.49 4.33 4.14
N THR A 214 -11.37 5.34 4.07
CA THR A 214 -11.63 6.08 2.83
C THR A 214 -10.55 7.13 2.57
N THR A 215 -10.48 7.63 1.33
CA THR A 215 -9.60 8.77 1.00
C THR A 215 -10.00 10.04 1.77
N GLU A 216 -11.30 10.18 2.08
CA GLU A 216 -11.78 11.31 2.92
C GLU A 216 -11.24 11.23 4.34
N ASP A 217 -11.18 10.04 4.91
CA ASP A 217 -10.61 9.87 6.25
C ASP A 217 -9.13 10.25 6.28
N MET A 218 -8.38 9.88 5.23
CA MET A 218 -6.99 10.34 5.07
C MET A 218 -6.89 11.87 5.01
N LEU A 219 -7.81 12.51 4.26
CA LEU A 219 -7.88 13.97 4.16
C LEU A 219 -8.14 14.61 5.53
N LYS A 220 -9.06 14.05 6.33
CA LYS A 220 -9.38 14.53 7.68
C LYS A 220 -8.18 14.44 8.60
N VAL A 221 -7.45 13.32 8.58
CA VAL A 221 -6.22 13.15 9.37
C VAL A 221 -5.14 14.13 8.92
N GLY A 222 -4.94 14.32 7.62
CA GLY A 222 -4.03 15.36 7.11
C GLY A 222 -4.40 16.76 7.62
N ASN A 223 -5.68 17.13 7.58
CA ASN A 223 -6.15 18.41 8.11
C ASN A 223 -5.92 18.55 9.61
N LEU A 224 -6.06 17.47 10.39
CA LEU A 224 -5.75 17.48 11.82
C LEU A 224 -4.27 17.87 12.05
N PHE A 225 -3.33 17.31 11.30
CA PHE A 225 -1.90 17.66 11.40
C PHE A 225 -1.63 19.08 10.88
N LEU A 226 -2.22 19.46 9.75
CA LEU A 226 -2.06 20.82 9.21
C LEU A 226 -2.56 21.91 10.18
N ASN A 227 -3.64 21.62 10.91
CA ASN A 227 -4.21 22.50 11.94
C ASN A 227 -3.58 22.31 13.32
N MET A 228 -2.38 21.76 13.40
CA MET A 228 -1.65 21.59 14.66
C MET A 228 -2.50 20.87 15.74
N GLY A 229 -3.20 19.82 15.31
CA GLY A 229 -3.96 18.92 16.19
C GLY A 229 -5.35 19.42 16.59
N GLN A 230 -5.83 20.51 16.01
CA GLN A 230 -7.17 21.04 16.28
C GLN A 230 -8.20 20.52 15.27
N TRP A 231 -9.37 20.13 15.78
CA TRP A 231 -10.53 19.76 15.00
C TRP A 231 -11.81 20.30 15.65
N ASN A 232 -12.60 21.06 14.89
CA ASN A 232 -13.86 21.66 15.38
C ASN A 232 -13.71 22.42 16.73
N GLY A 233 -12.57 23.08 16.94
CA GLY A 233 -12.28 23.83 18.17
C GLY A 233 -11.78 22.97 19.35
N LYS A 234 -11.63 21.65 19.16
CA LYS A 234 -11.07 20.75 20.17
C LYS A 234 -9.61 20.41 19.80
N GLN A 235 -8.74 20.43 20.81
CA GLN A 235 -7.35 19.96 20.66
C GLN A 235 -7.31 18.45 20.86
N ILE A 236 -7.04 17.68 19.77
CA ILE A 236 -6.92 16.23 19.80
C ILE A 236 -5.46 15.80 19.98
N LEU A 237 -4.54 16.45 19.26
CA LEU A 237 -3.10 16.32 19.40
C LEU A 237 -2.53 17.65 19.84
N THR A 238 -1.47 17.68 20.64
CA THR A 238 -0.81 18.95 20.98
C THR A 238 -0.14 19.58 19.76
N GLU A 239 -0.04 20.90 19.73
CA GLU A 239 0.72 21.62 18.70
C GLU A 239 2.18 21.13 18.69
N GLU A 240 2.79 20.96 19.87
CA GLU A 240 4.15 20.45 19.98
C GLU A 240 4.32 19.09 19.30
N TRP A 241 3.38 18.16 19.53
CA TRP A 241 3.41 16.85 18.85
C TRP A 241 3.32 16.99 17.34
N CYS A 242 2.38 17.79 16.84
CA CYS A 242 2.19 17.99 15.40
C CYS A 242 3.44 18.59 14.74
N ARG A 243 4.08 19.57 15.37
CA ARG A 243 5.30 20.21 14.88
C ARG A 243 6.47 19.20 14.80
N MET A 244 6.63 18.34 15.82
CA MET A 244 7.60 17.25 15.79
C MET A 244 7.22 16.22 14.69
N ALA A 245 5.95 15.84 14.61
CA ALA A 245 5.49 14.81 13.68
C ALA A 245 5.72 15.19 12.22
N ILE A 246 5.50 16.43 11.81
CA ILE A 246 5.73 16.89 10.43
C ILE A 246 7.18 17.37 10.20
N GLY A 247 8.04 17.33 11.21
CA GLY A 247 9.49 17.60 11.08
C GLY A 247 9.90 19.07 11.21
N ILE A 248 8.97 19.96 11.61
CA ILE A 248 9.31 21.36 11.92
C ILE A 248 10.29 21.40 13.11
N ASP A 249 9.96 20.69 14.18
CA ASP A 249 10.83 20.58 15.35
C ASP A 249 11.47 19.18 15.35
N LYS A 250 12.78 19.13 15.52
CA LYS A 250 13.53 17.86 15.63
C LYS A 250 13.47 17.34 17.05
N VAL A 251 13.28 16.04 17.23
CA VAL A 251 13.19 15.41 18.55
C VAL A 251 14.56 15.05 19.13
N TYR A 252 15.62 15.09 18.32
CA TYR A 252 17.02 14.95 18.73
C TYR A 252 17.95 15.55 17.66
N GLU A 253 19.16 15.87 18.06
CA GLU A 253 20.21 16.38 17.17
C GLU A 253 20.64 15.28 16.18
N GLY A 254 20.66 15.62 14.87
CA GLY A 254 21.01 14.68 13.80
C GLY A 254 19.85 13.90 13.21
N GLN A 255 18.62 14.14 13.63
CA GLN A 255 17.45 13.62 12.96
C GLN A 255 17.39 14.13 11.50
N GLY A 256 17.24 13.20 10.53
CA GLY A 256 17.03 13.52 9.11
C GLY A 256 15.64 14.07 8.80
N ASP A 257 15.26 14.03 7.53
CA ASP A 257 14.00 14.60 7.04
C ASP A 257 12.76 13.75 7.38
N TYR A 258 12.95 12.48 7.68
CA TYR A 258 11.87 11.62 8.15
C TYR A 258 11.50 11.95 9.59
N ALA A 259 10.24 12.33 9.77
CA ALA A 259 9.68 12.65 11.08
C ALA A 259 8.30 11.99 11.21
N PHE A 260 8.14 11.04 12.12
CA PHE A 260 6.89 10.34 12.45
C PHE A 260 6.02 9.96 11.24
N HIS A 261 6.64 9.45 10.19
CA HIS A 261 6.09 9.11 8.88
C HIS A 261 5.85 10.28 7.92
N TRP A 262 6.01 11.53 8.33
CA TRP A 262 6.06 12.66 7.42
C TRP A 262 7.48 12.88 6.88
N THR A 263 7.58 13.39 5.65
CA THR A 263 8.84 13.74 5.00
C THR A 263 8.74 15.13 4.40
N ASP A 264 9.70 16.00 4.72
CA ASP A 264 9.83 17.31 4.09
C ASP A 264 10.27 17.14 2.62
N LYS A 265 9.51 17.71 1.71
CA LYS A 265 9.80 17.69 0.25
C LYS A 265 10.71 18.85 -0.18
N HIS A 266 11.15 19.70 0.74
CA HIS A 266 11.99 20.89 0.50
C HIS A 266 11.40 21.91 -0.49
N ASP A 267 10.10 21.83 -0.75
CA ASP A 267 9.32 22.77 -1.58
C ASP A 267 8.20 23.45 -0.77
N GLY A 268 8.26 23.33 0.56
CA GLY A 268 7.27 23.81 1.50
C GLY A 268 6.07 22.88 1.70
N ASN A 269 6.10 21.67 1.12
CA ASN A 269 5.12 20.63 1.35
C ASN A 269 5.69 19.50 2.21
N TYR A 270 4.81 18.79 2.90
CA TYR A 270 5.14 17.59 3.66
C TYR A 270 4.29 16.44 3.15
N THR A 271 4.90 15.26 3.03
CA THR A 271 4.20 14.07 2.53
C THR A 271 4.28 12.91 3.50
N ALA A 272 3.20 12.15 3.61
CA ALA A 272 3.19 10.83 4.18
C ALA A 272 2.70 9.86 3.11
N GLY A 273 3.42 8.73 2.93
CA GLY A 273 3.16 7.82 1.82
C GLY A 273 3.07 6.36 2.26
N GLY A 274 2.24 5.59 1.58
CA GLY A 274 2.16 4.14 1.65
C GLY A 274 2.53 3.51 0.32
N ALA A 275 2.93 2.24 0.35
CA ALA A 275 3.12 1.49 -0.87
C ALA A 275 1.84 1.54 -1.72
N TYR A 276 2.01 1.48 -3.03
CA TYR A 276 0.94 1.40 -4.02
C TYR A 276 0.19 2.71 -4.33
N GLY A 277 0.66 3.86 -3.84
CA GLY A 277 0.08 5.16 -4.16
C GLY A 277 -0.94 5.65 -3.12
N GLN A 278 -0.77 5.27 -1.88
CA GLN A 278 -1.47 5.89 -0.77
C GLN A 278 -0.65 7.11 -0.33
N ILE A 279 -1.20 8.32 -0.44
CA ILE A 279 -0.46 9.55 -0.15
C ILE A 279 -1.31 10.58 0.56
N VAL A 280 -0.71 11.29 1.51
CA VAL A 280 -1.25 12.55 2.07
C VAL A 280 -0.18 13.63 1.93
N ILE A 281 -0.58 14.79 1.42
CA ILE A 281 0.29 15.94 1.20
C ILE A 281 -0.26 17.12 1.99
N LEU A 282 0.55 17.69 2.88
CA LEU A 282 0.27 18.97 3.51
C LEU A 282 0.86 20.08 2.68
N VAL A 283 0.05 21.09 2.39
CA VAL A 283 0.42 22.29 1.63
C VAL A 283 0.15 23.53 2.50
N PRO A 284 1.05 23.84 3.46
CA PRO A 284 0.81 24.90 4.44
C PRO A 284 0.58 26.28 3.80
N GLU A 285 1.30 26.59 2.72
CA GLU A 285 1.15 27.88 2.00
C GLU A 285 -0.29 28.14 1.52
N LEU A 286 -1.02 27.08 1.18
CA LEU A 286 -2.40 27.14 0.71
C LEU A 286 -3.43 26.79 1.79
N ASN A 287 -2.98 26.46 3.00
CA ASN A 287 -3.83 25.86 4.05
C ASN A 287 -4.66 24.69 3.49
N MET A 288 -4.03 23.81 2.75
CA MET A 288 -4.67 22.74 1.98
C MET A 288 -4.02 21.40 2.26
N VAL A 289 -4.83 20.34 2.25
CA VAL A 289 -4.39 18.95 2.25
C VAL A 289 -4.83 18.29 0.96
N VAL A 290 -3.99 17.43 0.42
CA VAL A 290 -4.33 16.52 -0.67
C VAL A 290 -4.18 15.10 -0.17
N ALA A 291 -5.18 14.27 -0.38
CA ALA A 291 -5.12 12.83 -0.12
C ALA A 291 -5.36 12.07 -1.43
N GLY A 292 -4.56 11.07 -1.68
CA GLY A 292 -4.64 10.22 -2.86
C GLY A 292 -4.60 8.74 -2.50
N THR A 293 -5.39 7.94 -3.21
CA THR A 293 -5.35 6.48 -3.17
C THR A 293 -5.25 5.94 -4.57
N ALA A 294 -4.34 5.01 -4.80
CA ALA A 294 -4.10 4.45 -6.12
C ALA A 294 -3.55 3.02 -6.03
N GLY A 295 -3.53 2.34 -7.16
CA GLY A 295 -2.81 1.08 -7.34
C GLY A 295 -1.59 1.29 -8.23
N THR A 296 -0.55 1.99 -7.75
CA THR A 296 0.64 2.30 -8.55
C THR A 296 1.92 1.72 -7.98
N LYS A 297 2.85 1.42 -8.88
CA LYS A 297 4.21 0.98 -8.56
C LYS A 297 5.13 2.12 -8.09
N LYS A 298 4.79 3.38 -8.44
CA LYS A 298 5.70 4.52 -8.40
C LYS A 298 5.11 5.67 -7.60
N THR A 299 5.22 5.59 -6.28
CA THR A 299 4.73 6.61 -5.35
C THR A 299 5.37 7.99 -5.55
N ASP A 300 6.63 8.05 -6.01
CA ASP A 300 7.31 9.34 -6.30
C ASP A 300 6.70 10.01 -7.52
N GLU A 301 6.35 9.26 -8.56
CA GLU A 301 5.66 9.82 -9.74
C GLU A 301 4.25 10.32 -9.39
N GLU A 302 3.56 9.70 -8.43
CA GLU A 302 2.26 10.17 -7.97
C GLU A 302 2.34 11.56 -7.33
N TYR A 303 3.34 11.78 -6.45
CA TYR A 303 3.58 13.11 -5.91
C TYR A 303 3.83 14.13 -7.03
N ASP A 304 4.68 13.81 -8.00
CA ASP A 304 5.02 14.71 -9.10
C ASP A 304 3.80 15.02 -9.97
N ILE A 305 2.94 14.04 -10.23
CA ILE A 305 1.67 14.23 -10.96
C ILE A 305 0.75 15.17 -10.20
N ILE A 306 0.52 14.91 -8.91
CA ILE A 306 -0.36 15.73 -8.07
C ILE A 306 0.24 17.14 -7.93
N ASN A 307 1.53 17.25 -7.67
CA ASN A 307 2.19 18.53 -7.53
C ASN A 307 2.10 19.35 -8.83
N SER A 308 2.46 18.76 -9.96
CA SER A 308 2.45 19.46 -11.26
C SER A 308 1.04 19.79 -11.77
N ALA A 309 0.08 18.91 -11.51
CA ALA A 309 -1.29 19.08 -12.01
C ALA A 309 -2.16 19.97 -11.12
N MET A 310 -1.86 20.06 -9.82
CA MET A 310 -2.72 20.72 -8.83
C MET A 310 -1.98 21.70 -7.94
N ILE A 311 -0.94 21.27 -7.20
CA ILE A 311 -0.34 22.07 -6.13
C ILE A 311 0.47 23.24 -6.68
N ALA A 312 1.41 22.97 -7.59
CA ALA A 312 2.27 24.02 -8.15
C ALA A 312 1.46 25.07 -8.93
N PRO A 313 0.46 24.72 -9.76
CA PRO A 313 -0.45 25.70 -10.33
C PRO A 313 -1.21 26.50 -9.27
N ALA A 314 -1.73 25.87 -8.22
CA ALA A 314 -2.45 26.57 -7.16
C ALA A 314 -1.54 27.54 -6.39
N LYS A 315 -0.28 27.15 -6.10
CA LYS A 315 0.73 28.05 -5.50
C LYS A 315 1.11 29.22 -6.42
N ALA A 316 1.24 28.95 -7.72
CA ALA A 316 1.53 29.98 -8.71
C ALA A 316 0.38 30.97 -8.84
N ASP A 317 -0.81 30.58 -8.45
CA ASP A 317 -2.08 31.24 -8.74
C ASP A 317 -2.60 32.18 -7.64
N LYS A 318 -1.74 32.83 -6.90
CA LYS A 318 -2.11 34.22 -6.50
C LYS A 318 -2.56 35.04 -7.74
N ALA A 319 -2.34 34.49 -8.92
CA ALA A 319 -2.80 34.98 -10.22
C ALA A 319 -3.72 33.99 -10.98
N MET A 320 -3.96 32.73 -10.51
CA MET A 320 -4.84 31.72 -11.12
C MET A 320 -6.32 32.08 -11.07
N GLN A 321 -6.62 33.12 -10.34
CA GLN A 321 -7.90 33.76 -10.47
C GLN A 321 -8.13 34.38 -11.87
N GLU A 322 -7.13 34.48 -12.71
CA GLU A 322 -7.28 35.16 -14.00
C GLU A 322 -6.85 34.42 -15.28
N THR A 323 -6.03 33.34 -15.27
CA THR A 323 -5.70 32.71 -16.56
C THR A 323 -5.14 31.28 -16.43
N VAL A 324 -5.93 30.25 -16.66
CA VAL A 324 -5.42 28.90 -16.93
C VAL A 324 -5.52 28.58 -18.40
N ALA A 325 -4.43 28.78 -19.11
CA ALA A 325 -4.15 28.13 -20.37
C ALA A 325 -2.71 27.58 -20.34
N ALA A 326 -2.41 26.62 -19.47
CA ALA A 326 -1.20 25.85 -19.59
C ALA A 326 -1.57 24.51 -20.26
N LYS A 327 -1.12 24.33 -21.48
CA LYS A 327 -1.22 23.06 -22.22
C LYS A 327 -0.53 21.97 -21.43
N GLY A 328 -1.28 20.96 -21.00
CA GLY A 328 -0.72 19.75 -20.42
C GLY A 328 0.28 19.13 -21.40
N GLN A 329 1.40 18.66 -20.89
CA GLN A 329 2.23 17.74 -21.66
C GLN A 329 1.47 16.44 -21.77
N THR A 330 1.02 16.09 -22.95
CA THR A 330 0.54 14.76 -23.27
C THR A 330 1.77 13.85 -23.32
N LEU A 331 1.87 12.91 -22.40
CA LEU A 331 2.83 11.81 -22.51
C LEU A 331 2.39 10.94 -23.68
N ASN A 332 3.04 11.11 -24.82
CA ASN A 332 2.87 10.22 -25.96
C ASN A 332 3.61 8.91 -25.68
N LEU A 333 2.92 7.93 -25.11
CA LEU A 333 3.39 6.56 -25.09
C LEU A 333 3.06 5.95 -26.46
N LEU A 334 4.10 5.49 -27.16
CA LEU A 334 3.94 4.68 -28.36
C LEU A 334 3.23 3.38 -27.92
N GLN A 335 1.99 3.21 -28.32
CA GLN A 335 1.29 1.95 -28.18
C GLN A 335 1.74 1.04 -29.33
N ASN A 336 2.36 -0.08 -29.00
CA ASN A 336 2.51 -1.18 -29.96
C ASN A 336 1.12 -1.74 -30.27
N PRO A 337 0.87 -2.18 -31.52
CA PRO A 337 -0.40 -2.85 -31.83
C PRO A 337 -0.57 -4.06 -30.91
N ILE A 338 -1.77 -4.19 -30.35
CA ILE A 338 -2.13 -5.33 -29.49
C ILE A 338 -2.41 -6.53 -30.41
N LEU A 339 -1.69 -7.63 -30.20
CA LEU A 339 -1.95 -8.89 -30.87
C LEU A 339 -2.98 -9.68 -30.02
N THR A 340 -4.14 -9.91 -30.62
CA THR A 340 -5.27 -10.62 -29.95
C THR A 340 -5.33 -12.10 -30.33
N ASP A 341 -4.46 -12.57 -31.18
CA ASP A 341 -4.40 -13.94 -31.66
C ASP A 341 -2.97 -14.39 -31.96
N SER A 342 -2.72 -15.68 -31.89
CA SER A 342 -1.43 -16.29 -32.19
C SER A 342 -1.57 -17.68 -32.79
N PRO A 343 -0.70 -18.08 -33.75
CA PRO A 343 -0.70 -19.42 -34.33
C PRO A 343 -0.46 -20.55 -33.30
N ILE A 344 0.13 -20.25 -32.14
CA ILE A 344 0.35 -21.23 -31.09
C ILE A 344 -0.93 -21.51 -30.29
N ALA A 345 -1.90 -20.58 -30.27
CA ALA A 345 -3.10 -20.67 -29.46
C ALA A 345 -3.85 -21.99 -29.64
N GLU A 346 -4.13 -22.37 -30.92
CA GLU A 346 -4.81 -23.64 -31.26
C GLU A 346 -4.01 -24.88 -30.82
N LYS A 347 -2.66 -24.76 -30.75
CA LYS A 347 -1.82 -25.90 -30.39
C LYS A 347 -1.75 -26.12 -28.88
N VAL A 348 -2.00 -25.10 -28.08
CA VAL A 348 -1.90 -25.16 -26.61
C VAL A 348 -3.23 -25.18 -25.90
N ASP A 349 -4.32 -24.94 -26.64
CA ASP A 349 -5.68 -24.96 -26.15
C ASP A 349 -6.01 -26.30 -25.48
N GLU A 350 -6.64 -26.23 -24.30
CA GLU A 350 -7.04 -27.36 -23.43
C GLU A 350 -5.90 -28.31 -23.02
N LYS A 351 -4.64 -28.10 -23.42
CA LYS A 351 -3.52 -28.94 -23.00
C LYS A 351 -3.15 -28.70 -21.52
N VAL A 352 -2.91 -29.80 -20.83
CA VAL A 352 -2.35 -29.79 -19.48
C VAL A 352 -0.83 -29.86 -19.58
N PHE A 353 -0.17 -28.87 -19.00
CA PHE A 353 1.28 -28.82 -18.91
C PHE A 353 1.71 -29.15 -17.48
N LYS A 354 2.53 -30.20 -17.29
CA LYS A 354 3.08 -30.59 -15.99
C LYS A 354 4.38 -29.89 -15.70
N ALA A 355 4.45 -29.31 -14.50
CA ALA A 355 5.64 -28.61 -14.04
C ALA A 355 6.69 -29.58 -13.48
N GLU A 356 7.97 -29.26 -13.74
CA GLU A 356 9.08 -29.82 -12.98
C GLU A 356 9.06 -29.25 -11.55
N GLU A 357 9.79 -29.90 -10.61
CA GLU A 357 9.88 -29.41 -9.22
C GLU A 357 10.31 -27.94 -9.19
N ASN A 358 9.54 -27.10 -8.50
CA ASN A 358 9.76 -25.66 -8.44
C ASN A 358 9.43 -25.09 -7.06
N GLU A 359 9.98 -23.92 -6.76
CA GLU A 359 9.84 -23.25 -5.45
C GLU A 359 8.40 -22.84 -5.16
N ASP A 360 7.59 -22.56 -6.17
CA ASP A 360 6.20 -22.11 -6.01
C ASP A 360 5.22 -23.25 -5.78
N GLY A 361 5.70 -24.51 -5.88
CA GLY A 361 4.88 -25.70 -5.68
C GLY A 361 3.83 -25.92 -6.77
N ILE A 362 4.01 -25.31 -7.94
CA ILE A 362 3.13 -25.47 -9.09
C ILE A 362 3.29 -26.88 -9.65
N THR A 363 2.18 -27.58 -9.84
CA THR A 363 2.15 -28.95 -10.38
C THR A 363 1.71 -29.00 -11.83
N SER A 364 0.78 -28.13 -12.22
CA SER A 364 0.33 -28.05 -13.61
C SER A 364 -0.28 -26.70 -13.95
N ILE A 365 -0.27 -26.38 -15.26
CA ILE A 365 -0.97 -25.26 -15.84
C ILE A 365 -1.76 -25.76 -17.06
N LYS A 366 -2.96 -25.23 -17.23
CA LYS A 366 -3.82 -25.43 -18.41
C LYS A 366 -4.29 -24.07 -18.91
N LEU A 367 -4.39 -23.91 -20.22
CA LEU A 367 -5.01 -22.75 -20.85
C LEU A 367 -6.24 -23.23 -21.62
N ASP A 368 -7.38 -22.64 -21.34
CA ASP A 368 -8.59 -22.81 -22.18
C ASP A 368 -8.72 -21.53 -23.02
N VAL A 369 -8.45 -21.66 -24.30
CA VAL A 369 -8.37 -20.52 -25.24
C VAL A 369 -9.69 -20.37 -25.96
N GLU A 370 -10.38 -19.30 -25.66
CA GLU A 370 -11.67 -18.97 -26.26
C GLU A 370 -11.58 -17.65 -27.05
N LYS A 371 -12.55 -17.42 -27.92
CA LYS A 371 -12.60 -16.17 -28.66
C LYS A 371 -12.80 -14.98 -27.72
N GLY A 372 -11.75 -14.17 -27.56
CA GLY A 372 -11.76 -12.96 -26.75
C GLY A 372 -11.30 -13.14 -25.30
N TYR A 373 -11.07 -14.37 -24.84
CA TYR A 373 -10.48 -14.59 -23.50
C TYR A 373 -9.68 -15.89 -23.40
N ILE A 374 -8.83 -15.97 -22.39
CA ILE A 374 -8.09 -17.17 -22.01
C ILE A 374 -8.31 -17.42 -20.52
N ASP A 375 -8.79 -18.60 -20.16
CA ASP A 375 -8.80 -19.07 -18.79
C ASP A 375 -7.42 -19.66 -18.47
N PHE A 376 -6.68 -19.01 -17.56
CA PHE A 376 -5.44 -19.51 -17.01
C PHE A 376 -5.77 -20.32 -15.77
N ILE A 377 -5.50 -21.62 -15.79
CA ILE A 377 -5.82 -22.57 -14.75
C ILE A 377 -4.50 -23.13 -14.21
N MET A 378 -4.18 -22.88 -12.96
CA MET A 378 -2.97 -23.34 -12.28
C MET A 378 -3.31 -24.21 -11.09
N VAL A 379 -2.57 -25.30 -10.90
CA VAL A 379 -2.67 -26.15 -9.71
C VAL A 379 -1.39 -26.07 -8.91
N ASP A 380 -1.52 -25.72 -7.63
CA ASP A 380 -0.44 -25.73 -6.65
C ASP A 380 -0.83 -26.57 -5.40
N GLN A 381 -0.08 -26.47 -4.32
CA GLN A 381 -0.35 -27.18 -3.06
C GLN A 381 -1.67 -26.79 -2.38
N ARG A 382 -2.26 -25.65 -2.74
CA ARG A 382 -3.53 -25.14 -2.19
C ARG A 382 -4.74 -25.60 -3.01
N GLY A 383 -4.51 -26.15 -4.20
CA GLY A 383 -5.55 -26.61 -5.11
C GLY A 383 -5.49 -25.95 -6.49
N GLU A 384 -6.64 -25.90 -7.14
CA GLU A 384 -6.81 -25.30 -8.46
C GLU A 384 -7.19 -23.82 -8.34
N HIS A 385 -6.57 -22.98 -9.15
CA HIS A 385 -6.77 -21.56 -9.22
C HIS A 385 -7.02 -21.12 -10.66
N THR A 386 -8.08 -20.36 -10.90
CA THR A 386 -8.43 -19.88 -12.24
C THR A 386 -8.43 -18.37 -12.27
N ILE A 387 -7.90 -17.81 -13.38
CA ILE A 387 -8.06 -16.40 -13.75
C ILE A 387 -8.48 -16.33 -15.21
N ARG A 388 -9.63 -15.71 -15.47
CA ARG A 388 -10.09 -15.40 -16.83
C ARG A 388 -9.47 -14.11 -17.31
N ASN A 389 -8.77 -14.15 -18.43
CA ASN A 389 -8.05 -13.01 -19.00
C ASN A 389 -8.72 -12.59 -20.30
N GLY A 390 -9.21 -11.36 -20.39
CA GLY A 390 -9.68 -10.83 -21.66
C GLY A 390 -8.50 -10.54 -22.60
N ILE A 391 -8.59 -10.97 -23.85
CA ILE A 391 -7.53 -10.75 -24.84
C ILE A 391 -7.80 -9.44 -25.57
N GLY A 392 -6.94 -8.45 -25.33
CA GLY A 392 -7.10 -7.09 -25.84
C GLY A 392 -8.11 -6.24 -25.06
N GLU A 393 -8.79 -6.81 -24.07
CA GLU A 393 -9.72 -6.10 -23.19
C GLU A 393 -9.59 -6.59 -21.74
N TRP A 394 -10.08 -5.80 -20.80
CA TRP A 394 -10.03 -6.15 -19.38
C TRP A 394 -11.26 -6.97 -18.99
N MET A 395 -11.04 -8.06 -18.23
CA MET A 395 -12.11 -8.87 -17.63
C MET A 395 -11.97 -8.95 -16.12
N ASP A 396 -13.10 -8.91 -15.44
CA ASP A 396 -13.18 -8.94 -13.98
C ASP A 396 -13.56 -10.34 -13.48
N GLY A 397 -13.03 -10.71 -12.31
CA GLY A 397 -13.32 -11.99 -11.68
C GLY A 397 -12.86 -12.05 -10.23
N GLY A 398 -12.91 -13.26 -9.67
CA GLY A 398 -12.39 -13.57 -8.35
C GLY A 398 -11.50 -14.82 -8.40
N THR A 399 -10.40 -14.84 -7.66
CA THR A 399 -9.45 -15.94 -7.64
C THR A 399 -8.92 -16.23 -6.24
N THR A 400 -8.46 -17.46 -6.04
CA THR A 400 -7.73 -17.91 -4.85
C THR A 400 -6.20 -17.89 -5.04
N MET A 401 -5.70 -17.30 -6.14
CA MET A 401 -4.30 -17.39 -6.58
C MET A 401 -3.34 -16.46 -5.82
N THR A 402 -3.82 -15.61 -4.93
CA THR A 402 -2.99 -14.68 -4.17
C THR A 402 -2.18 -15.37 -3.06
N GLY A 403 -1.12 -14.71 -2.58
CA GLY A 403 -0.34 -15.16 -1.44
C GLY A 403 1.00 -15.81 -1.80
N ASN A 404 1.44 -16.78 -0.99
CA ASN A 404 2.76 -17.41 -1.04
C ASN A 404 3.89 -16.37 -0.96
N TYR A 405 4.83 -16.39 -1.92
CA TYR A 405 5.99 -15.51 -1.98
C TYR A 405 5.70 -14.14 -2.62
N LEU A 406 4.47 -13.91 -3.06
CA LEU A 406 3.99 -12.67 -3.65
C LEU A 406 2.93 -12.02 -2.76
N HIS A 407 2.48 -10.83 -3.13
CA HIS A 407 1.37 -10.11 -2.50
C HIS A 407 1.53 -9.92 -0.99
N HIS A 408 2.76 -9.72 -0.51
CA HIS A 408 3.04 -9.57 0.93
C HIS A 408 2.42 -10.65 1.82
N GLN A 409 2.31 -11.89 1.30
CA GLN A 409 1.71 -13.05 1.98
C GLN A 409 0.21 -12.90 2.28
N TYR A 410 -0.51 -11.96 1.66
CA TYR A 410 -1.96 -11.95 1.72
C TYR A 410 -2.53 -13.20 1.04
N GLN A 411 -3.38 -13.94 1.76
CA GLN A 411 -4.03 -15.16 1.28
C GLN A 411 -5.52 -15.06 1.57
N ASN A 412 -6.22 -14.26 0.78
CA ASN A 412 -7.66 -14.17 0.88
C ASN A 412 -8.31 -15.44 0.32
N GLU A 413 -9.48 -15.83 0.84
CA GLU A 413 -10.23 -16.98 0.30
C GLU A 413 -10.61 -16.76 -1.16
N ILE A 414 -11.05 -15.55 -1.49
CA ILE A 414 -11.28 -15.10 -2.87
C ILE A 414 -10.81 -13.65 -2.94
N GLU A 415 -9.93 -13.38 -3.89
CA GLU A 415 -9.46 -12.03 -4.19
C GLU A 415 -10.06 -11.56 -5.51
N PRO A 416 -10.73 -10.39 -5.53
CA PRO A 416 -11.16 -9.77 -6.77
C PRO A 416 -9.98 -9.42 -7.66
N TYR A 417 -10.14 -9.58 -8.97
CA TYR A 417 -9.15 -9.19 -9.95
C TYR A 417 -9.78 -8.54 -11.18
N THR A 418 -8.96 -7.79 -11.90
CA THR A 418 -9.18 -7.39 -13.30
C THR A 418 -8.01 -7.90 -14.11
N ALA A 419 -8.26 -8.73 -15.12
CA ALA A 419 -7.23 -9.42 -15.89
C ALA A 419 -7.27 -9.06 -17.37
N TYR A 420 -6.08 -8.96 -17.96
CA TYR A 420 -5.84 -8.63 -19.35
C TYR A 420 -4.79 -9.53 -19.94
N GLY A 421 -4.93 -9.92 -21.19
CA GLY A 421 -3.98 -10.70 -21.94
C GLY A 421 -3.69 -10.12 -23.32
N GLU A 422 -2.48 -10.32 -23.79
CA GLU A 422 -2.07 -10.01 -25.17
C GLU A 422 -0.96 -10.97 -25.59
N TRP A 423 -0.94 -11.30 -26.88
CA TRP A 423 0.18 -11.99 -27.48
C TRP A 423 1.29 -10.98 -27.80
N LYS A 424 2.50 -11.25 -27.37
CA LYS A 424 3.67 -10.39 -27.65
C LYS A 424 4.25 -10.71 -29.02
N ASP A 425 4.14 -11.98 -29.41
CA ASP A 425 4.57 -12.57 -30.68
C ASP A 425 3.86 -13.91 -30.92
N ASP A 426 4.27 -14.69 -31.92
CA ASP A 426 3.67 -15.96 -32.31
C ASP A 426 3.73 -17.06 -31.23
N THR A 427 4.53 -16.90 -30.19
CA THR A 427 4.78 -17.93 -29.16
C THR A 427 4.73 -17.42 -27.72
N THR A 428 4.60 -16.12 -27.53
CA THR A 428 4.66 -15.50 -26.19
C THR A 428 3.36 -14.82 -25.83
N LEU A 429 2.71 -15.32 -24.78
CA LEU A 429 1.51 -14.76 -24.15
C LEU A 429 1.93 -13.96 -22.91
N GLN A 430 1.44 -12.73 -22.79
CA GLN A 430 1.57 -11.94 -21.57
C GLN A 430 0.19 -11.73 -20.95
N LEU A 431 0.05 -12.08 -19.68
CA LEU A 431 -1.14 -11.83 -18.86
C LEU A 431 -0.81 -10.79 -17.80
N THR A 432 -1.76 -9.91 -17.53
CA THR A 432 -1.63 -8.88 -16.48
C THR A 432 -2.85 -9.00 -15.55
N TRP A 433 -2.60 -9.24 -14.26
CA TRP A 433 -3.62 -9.37 -13.25
C TRP A 433 -3.51 -8.24 -12.25
N ARG A 434 -4.56 -7.48 -12.09
CA ARG A 434 -4.66 -6.39 -11.11
C ARG A 434 -5.59 -6.81 -10.00
N TYR A 435 -5.16 -6.61 -8.76
CA TYR A 435 -5.93 -6.88 -7.55
C TYR A 435 -6.28 -5.54 -6.88
N PRO A 436 -7.43 -4.94 -7.21
CA PRO A 436 -7.78 -3.59 -6.80
C PRO A 436 -7.80 -3.37 -5.29
N SER A 437 -8.25 -4.38 -4.53
CA SER A 437 -8.31 -4.33 -3.06
C SER A 437 -6.93 -4.33 -2.40
N MET A 438 -5.89 -4.84 -3.07
CA MET A 438 -4.53 -4.96 -2.56
C MET A 438 -3.50 -4.13 -3.32
N ALA A 439 -3.89 -3.44 -4.38
CA ALA A 439 -3.04 -2.67 -5.30
C ALA A 439 -1.86 -3.45 -5.93
N PHE A 440 -1.92 -4.78 -5.95
CA PHE A 440 -0.95 -5.62 -6.63
C PHE A 440 -1.28 -5.74 -8.12
N VAL A 441 -0.22 -5.82 -8.92
CA VAL A 441 -0.29 -6.10 -10.35
C VAL A 441 0.71 -7.20 -10.66
N ASP A 442 0.21 -8.36 -11.04
CA ASP A 442 1.04 -9.44 -11.55
C ASP A 442 1.19 -9.32 -13.06
N THR A 443 2.38 -9.64 -13.53
CA THR A 443 2.64 -9.90 -14.95
C THR A 443 3.12 -11.34 -15.07
N VAL A 444 2.43 -12.11 -15.89
CA VAL A 444 2.75 -13.51 -16.19
C VAL A 444 3.11 -13.61 -17.65
N GLU A 445 4.36 -13.94 -17.94
CA GLU A 445 4.85 -14.16 -19.29
C GLU A 445 4.99 -15.66 -19.51
N ILE A 446 4.37 -16.17 -20.55
CA ILE A 446 4.37 -17.57 -20.94
C ILE A 446 4.93 -17.67 -22.34
N THR A 447 6.07 -18.35 -22.49
CA THR A 447 6.69 -18.62 -23.78
C THR A 447 6.56 -20.11 -24.12
N PHE A 448 6.00 -20.41 -25.28
CA PHE A 448 5.80 -21.76 -25.79
C PHE A 448 6.88 -22.19 -26.76
N SER A 449 7.17 -23.48 -26.83
CA SER A 449 7.90 -24.07 -27.96
C SER A 449 7.06 -24.00 -29.23
N GLU A 450 7.67 -23.92 -30.40
CA GLU A 450 6.98 -23.81 -31.70
C GLU A 450 5.96 -24.93 -31.98
N ASP A 451 6.20 -26.12 -31.39
CA ASP A 451 5.32 -27.29 -31.52
C ASP A 451 4.22 -27.34 -30.41
N GLY A 452 4.26 -26.41 -29.46
CA GLY A 452 3.33 -26.37 -28.32
C GLY A 452 3.48 -27.53 -27.34
N SER A 453 4.65 -28.17 -27.29
CA SER A 453 4.91 -29.30 -26.38
C SER A 453 5.52 -28.87 -25.03
N GLN A 454 6.04 -27.66 -24.96
CA GLN A 454 6.62 -27.09 -23.74
C GLN A 454 6.19 -25.65 -23.57
N MET A 455 6.16 -25.20 -22.31
CA MET A 455 6.05 -23.81 -21.97
C MET A 455 6.97 -23.42 -20.81
N THR A 456 7.40 -22.18 -20.80
CA THR A 456 8.12 -21.56 -19.69
C THR A 456 7.30 -20.38 -19.20
N MET A 457 7.03 -20.35 -17.91
CA MET A 457 6.29 -19.26 -17.26
C MET A 457 7.20 -18.49 -16.33
N VAL A 458 7.17 -17.17 -16.44
CA VAL A 458 7.77 -16.23 -15.48
C VAL A 458 6.67 -15.35 -14.92
N ARG A 459 6.57 -15.32 -13.59
CA ARG A 459 5.61 -14.45 -12.88
C ARG A 459 6.36 -13.36 -12.14
N SER A 460 5.90 -12.14 -12.28
CA SER A 460 6.41 -10.98 -11.55
C SER A 460 5.26 -10.18 -10.95
N VAL A 461 5.58 -9.41 -9.95
CA VAL A 461 4.63 -8.52 -9.27
C VAL A 461 5.22 -7.11 -9.23
N ASN A 462 4.36 -6.10 -9.26
CA ASN A 462 4.78 -4.69 -9.24
C ASN A 462 5.51 -4.32 -7.96
N VAL A 463 5.19 -4.94 -6.83
CA VAL A 463 5.76 -4.65 -5.53
C VAL A 463 5.68 -5.86 -4.61
N ASN A 464 6.73 -6.11 -3.84
CA ASN A 464 6.78 -7.16 -2.83
C ASN A 464 7.90 -6.81 -1.83
N SER A 465 7.85 -7.39 -0.64
CA SER A 465 8.93 -7.30 0.36
C SER A 465 10.13 -8.17 0.02
N GLY A 466 9.89 -9.24 -0.76
CA GLY A 466 10.92 -10.13 -1.29
C GLY A 466 11.24 -9.84 -2.75
N ALA A 467 11.56 -10.87 -3.51
CA ALA A 467 11.81 -10.75 -4.95
C ALA A 467 10.55 -10.31 -5.70
N LEU A 468 10.71 -9.42 -6.67
CA LEU A 468 9.63 -8.99 -7.55
C LEU A 468 9.36 -9.99 -8.69
N VAL A 469 10.33 -10.83 -9.01
CA VAL A 469 10.25 -11.82 -10.08
C VAL A 469 10.47 -13.20 -9.48
N ARG A 470 9.59 -14.14 -9.79
CA ARG A 470 9.74 -15.54 -9.41
C ARG A 470 10.66 -16.28 -10.38
N PRO A 471 11.35 -17.32 -9.93
CA PRO A 471 12.08 -18.21 -10.82
C PRO A 471 11.19 -18.73 -11.95
N ALA A 472 11.76 -18.89 -13.14
CA ALA A 472 11.03 -19.46 -14.27
C ALA A 472 10.61 -20.90 -13.99
N VAL A 473 9.37 -21.24 -14.32
CA VAL A 473 8.83 -22.59 -14.22
C VAL A 473 8.71 -23.16 -15.63
N THR A 474 9.37 -24.31 -15.86
CA THR A 474 9.27 -25.06 -17.12
C THR A 474 8.25 -26.17 -17.00
N LEU A 475 7.37 -26.30 -17.98
CA LEU A 475 6.30 -27.29 -17.99
C LEU A 475 6.28 -27.99 -19.37
N LYS A 476 5.84 -29.24 -19.36
CA LYS A 476 5.71 -30.08 -20.55
C LYS A 476 4.28 -30.57 -20.72
N ALA A 477 3.79 -30.56 -21.97
CA ALA A 477 2.47 -31.10 -22.29
C ALA A 477 2.42 -32.60 -21.98
N GLU A 478 1.29 -33.05 -21.41
CA GLU A 478 0.99 -34.48 -21.21
C GLU A 478 0.71 -35.18 -22.53
#